data_8e9a2f364ce1e5b9f7e535eea2d58309
#
_entry.id   8e9a2f364ce1e5b9f7e535eea2d58309
#
_cell.length_a   1.000
_cell.length_b   1.000
_cell.length_c   1.000
_cell.angle_alpha   90.00
_cell.angle_beta   90.00
_cell.angle_gamma   90.00
#
_symmetry.space_group_name_H-M   'P 1'
#
loop_
_entity.id
_entity.type
_entity.pdbx_description
1 polymer ?
#
loop_
_entity_poly.entity_id
_entity_poly.type
_entity_poly.pdbx_seq_one_letter_code
_entity_poly.pdbx_strand_id
1 'polypeptide(L)'
;LLAMSKDEARRSRKMMGVVFQDPAASLDPRFPIGDCIAEPLVVHREGNQKFQRQRVYELLDAVSLPRSTYNRFPHELSGGQRQRVCIARALALRPSLLIADEPTSALDVSVQAQVLTMLSDLQRDFGFACLFVSHDLAVVDMLAHRVVVLQDGKIVEQGLRTSVLHNPREEYTKRLLA
;
A
#
# COMPACT_ATOMS: atom_id res chain seq x y z
N LEU A 1 8.20 9.06 -15.98
CA LEU A 1 8.14 10.10 -14.94
C LEU A 1 9.27 11.15 -15.11
N LEU A 2 10.51 10.74 -15.39
CA LEU A 2 11.66 11.65 -15.47
C LEU A 2 11.62 12.65 -16.65
N ALA A 3 10.89 12.34 -17.72
CA ALA A 3 10.75 13.19 -18.91
C ALA A 3 9.41 13.96 -18.94
N MET A 4 8.59 13.87 -17.89
CA MET A 4 7.28 14.53 -17.82
C MET A 4 7.40 16.00 -17.39
N SER A 5 6.52 16.85 -17.92
CA SER A 5 6.31 18.18 -17.38
C SER A 5 5.77 18.13 -15.94
N LYS A 6 5.85 19.26 -15.19
CA LYS A 6 5.36 19.33 -13.82
C LYS A 6 3.87 18.95 -13.69
N ASP A 7 3.05 19.38 -14.66
CA ASP A 7 1.61 19.10 -14.66
C ASP A 7 1.29 17.64 -15.00
N GLU A 8 2.03 17.04 -15.94
CA GLU A 8 1.91 15.62 -16.26
C GLU A 8 2.36 14.76 -15.07
N ALA A 9 3.47 15.10 -14.43
CA ALA A 9 3.97 14.42 -13.22
C ALA A 9 2.95 14.51 -12.07
N ARG A 10 2.30 15.67 -11.88
CA ARG A 10 1.25 15.86 -10.88
C ARG A 10 0.04 14.98 -11.17
N ARG A 11 -0.42 14.92 -12.42
CA ARG A 11 -1.53 14.05 -12.85
C ARG A 11 -1.19 12.56 -12.64
N SER A 12 0.00 12.15 -13.04
CA SER A 12 0.46 10.77 -12.86
C SER A 12 0.54 10.37 -11.39
N ARG A 13 1.04 11.26 -10.51
CA ARG A 13 1.08 11.00 -9.05
C ARG A 13 -0.29 10.83 -8.44
N LYS A 14 -1.32 11.52 -8.94
CA LYS A 14 -2.69 11.34 -8.50
C LYS A 14 -3.22 9.92 -8.77
N MET A 15 -2.71 9.28 -9.82
CA MET A 15 -3.11 7.92 -10.20
C MET A 15 -2.34 6.82 -9.44
N MET A 16 -1.37 7.19 -8.61
CA MET A 16 -0.52 6.27 -7.85
C MET A 16 -0.67 6.50 -6.36
N GLY A 17 -0.99 5.46 -5.61
CA GLY A 17 -0.86 5.42 -4.16
C GLY A 17 0.44 4.74 -3.76
N VAL A 18 1.05 5.18 -2.66
CA VAL A 18 2.27 4.55 -2.13
C VAL A 18 2.09 4.25 -0.65
N VAL A 19 2.40 3.03 -0.26
CA VAL A 19 2.49 2.58 1.13
C VAL A 19 3.94 2.22 1.40
N PHE A 20 4.56 2.91 2.35
CA PHE A 20 5.96 2.72 2.72
C PHE A 20 6.12 1.68 3.83
N GLN A 21 7.32 1.16 3.97
CA GLN A 21 7.71 0.12 4.92
C GLN A 21 7.44 0.50 6.39
N ASP A 22 7.72 1.75 6.78
CA ASP A 22 7.54 2.22 8.17
C ASP A 22 6.30 3.12 8.29
N PRO A 23 5.20 2.60 8.88
CA PRO A 23 3.99 3.39 9.09
C PRO A 23 4.17 4.50 10.13
N ALA A 24 5.12 4.35 11.07
CA ALA A 24 5.36 5.37 12.09
C ALA A 24 6.07 6.60 11.50
N ALA A 25 7.06 6.39 10.63
CA ALA A 25 7.73 7.47 9.92
C ALA A 25 6.86 8.10 8.82
N SER A 26 5.82 7.39 8.36
CA SER A 26 4.97 7.82 7.26
C SER A 26 3.83 8.77 7.67
N LEU A 27 3.50 8.83 8.96
CA LEU A 27 2.41 9.66 9.50
C LEU A 27 3.00 10.79 10.35
N ASP A 28 2.63 12.05 10.07
CA ASP A 28 3.04 13.17 10.92
C ASP A 28 2.30 13.08 12.27
N PRO A 29 3.02 12.92 13.39
CA PRO A 29 2.40 12.72 14.71
C PRO A 29 1.65 13.94 15.25
N ARG A 30 1.80 15.10 14.63
CA ARG A 30 1.14 16.36 15.01
C ARG A 30 -0.29 16.48 14.47
N PHE A 31 -0.65 15.67 13.46
CA PHE A 31 -1.97 15.72 12.84
C PHE A 31 -2.85 14.55 13.28
N PRO A 32 -4.16 14.77 13.48
CA PRO A 32 -5.10 13.69 13.71
C PRO A 32 -5.20 12.78 12.47
N ILE A 33 -5.60 11.54 12.67
CA ILE A 33 -5.69 10.51 11.63
C ILE A 33 -6.56 10.94 10.46
N GLY A 34 -7.66 11.65 10.74
CA GLY A 34 -8.53 12.17 9.67
C GLY A 34 -7.79 13.09 8.71
N ASP A 35 -6.93 13.97 9.23
CA ASP A 35 -6.15 14.90 8.42
C ASP A 35 -5.01 14.17 7.69
N CYS A 36 -4.37 13.18 8.34
CA CYS A 36 -3.38 12.33 7.68
C CYS A 36 -3.95 11.59 6.45
N ILE A 37 -5.17 11.05 6.56
CA ILE A 37 -5.82 10.36 5.44
C ILE A 37 -6.31 11.38 4.39
N ALA A 38 -6.76 12.56 4.80
CA ALA A 38 -7.25 13.59 3.88
C ALA A 38 -6.15 14.34 3.13
N GLU A 39 -4.88 14.27 3.59
CA GLU A 39 -3.76 15.02 3.02
C GLU A 39 -3.68 14.96 1.49
N PRO A 40 -3.76 13.80 0.81
CA PRO A 40 -3.72 13.74 -0.65
C PRO A 40 -4.90 14.48 -1.30
N LEU A 41 -6.10 14.44 -0.70
CA LEU A 41 -7.27 15.14 -1.19
C LEU A 41 -7.07 16.66 -1.13
N VAL A 42 -6.49 17.15 -0.02
CA VAL A 42 -6.18 18.58 0.18
C VAL A 42 -5.12 19.05 -0.82
N VAL A 43 -4.01 18.31 -0.94
CA VAL A 43 -2.90 18.64 -1.85
C VAL A 43 -3.35 18.70 -3.32
N HIS A 44 -4.22 17.76 -3.71
CA HIS A 44 -4.75 17.69 -5.08
C HIS A 44 -6.04 18.50 -5.28
N ARG A 45 -6.52 19.21 -4.24
CA ARG A 45 -7.73 20.04 -4.26
C ARG A 45 -8.98 19.26 -4.68
N GLU A 46 -9.12 18.04 -4.18
CA GLU A 46 -10.26 17.16 -4.47
C GLU A 46 -11.42 17.46 -3.52
N GLY A 47 -12.50 17.99 -4.09
CA GLY A 47 -13.72 18.29 -3.37
C GLY A 47 -13.57 19.40 -2.31
N ASN A 48 -14.66 19.65 -1.59
CA ASN A 48 -14.69 20.54 -0.43
C ASN A 48 -14.45 19.76 0.87
N GLN A 49 -14.33 20.44 1.99
CA GLN A 49 -14.09 19.85 3.31
C GLN A 49 -15.13 18.77 3.68
N LYS A 50 -16.40 18.96 3.33
CA LYS A 50 -17.47 17.99 3.59
C LYS A 50 -17.23 16.69 2.81
N PHE A 51 -16.88 16.82 1.52
CA PHE A 51 -16.52 15.68 0.66
C PHE A 51 -15.29 14.93 1.20
N GLN A 52 -14.22 15.67 1.56
CA GLN A 52 -12.99 15.08 2.07
C GLN A 52 -13.24 14.30 3.37
N ARG A 53 -14.01 14.87 4.30
CA ARG A 53 -14.39 14.20 5.55
C ARG A 53 -15.21 12.94 5.31
N GLN A 54 -16.19 12.98 4.40
CA GLN A 54 -16.98 11.81 4.03
C GLN A 54 -16.10 10.71 3.43
N ARG A 55 -15.17 11.10 2.54
CA ARG A 55 -14.23 10.17 1.93
C ARG A 55 -13.31 9.50 2.97
N VAL A 56 -12.86 10.24 3.98
CA VAL A 56 -12.07 9.67 5.08
C VAL A 56 -12.89 8.64 5.87
N TYR A 57 -14.15 8.89 6.15
CA TYR A 57 -15.00 7.91 6.84
C TYR A 57 -15.20 6.63 6.01
N GLU A 58 -15.42 6.75 4.70
CA GLU A 58 -15.49 5.59 3.80
C GLU A 58 -14.20 4.76 3.82
N LEU A 59 -13.05 5.43 3.85
CA LEU A 59 -11.75 4.77 3.91
C LEU A 59 -11.49 4.11 5.27
N LEU A 60 -11.88 4.74 6.38
CA LEU A 60 -11.78 4.14 7.70
C LEU A 60 -12.63 2.86 7.78
N ASP A 61 -13.87 2.91 7.27
CA ASP A 61 -14.74 1.74 7.20
C ASP A 61 -14.10 0.64 6.32
N ALA A 62 -13.54 1.00 5.15
CA ALA A 62 -12.91 0.07 4.21
C ALA A 62 -11.68 -0.64 4.80
N VAL A 63 -10.89 0.05 5.64
CA VAL A 63 -9.74 -0.56 6.33
C VAL A 63 -10.10 -1.14 7.71
N SER A 64 -11.39 -1.30 8.01
CA SER A 64 -11.91 -1.87 9.26
C SER A 64 -11.42 -1.13 10.52
N LEU A 65 -11.40 0.21 10.45
CA LEU A 65 -11.15 1.09 11.59
C LEU A 65 -12.43 1.84 11.97
N PRO A 66 -12.75 1.98 13.27
CA PRO A 66 -13.92 2.73 13.68
C PRO A 66 -13.79 4.21 13.30
N ARG A 67 -14.91 4.86 12.94
CA ARG A 67 -14.92 6.29 12.56
C ARG A 67 -14.42 7.22 13.67
N SER A 68 -14.49 6.81 14.93
CA SER A 68 -13.91 7.53 16.08
C SER A 68 -12.38 7.67 15.97
N THR A 69 -11.72 6.84 15.15
CA THR A 69 -10.29 6.94 14.85
C THR A 69 -9.93 8.26 14.15
N TYR A 70 -10.89 8.90 13.48
CA TYR A 70 -10.70 10.19 12.81
C TYR A 70 -10.01 11.25 13.68
N ASN A 71 -10.41 11.35 14.95
CA ASN A 71 -9.90 12.38 15.88
C ASN A 71 -8.69 11.90 16.72
N ARG A 72 -8.25 10.66 16.57
CA ARG A 72 -7.06 10.13 17.25
C ARG A 72 -5.79 10.59 16.55
N PHE A 73 -4.68 10.49 17.28
CA PHE A 73 -3.34 10.76 16.76
C PHE A 73 -2.58 9.46 16.48
N PRO A 74 -1.54 9.48 15.62
CA PRO A 74 -0.76 8.28 15.28
C PRO A 74 -0.21 7.51 16.49
N HIS A 75 0.22 8.22 17.54
CA HIS A 75 0.77 7.60 18.76
C HIS A 75 -0.26 6.84 19.61
N GLU A 76 -1.55 7.08 19.40
CA GLU A 76 -2.65 6.38 20.08
C GLU A 76 -3.06 5.07 19.38
N LEU A 77 -2.43 4.73 18.26
CA LEU A 77 -2.75 3.56 17.45
C LEU A 77 -1.69 2.46 17.58
N SER A 78 -2.11 1.19 17.47
CA SER A 78 -1.20 0.06 17.31
C SER A 78 -0.46 0.12 15.96
N GLY A 79 0.63 -0.66 15.81
CA GLY A 79 1.36 -0.77 14.55
C GLY A 79 0.46 -1.17 13.36
N GLY A 80 -0.36 -2.19 13.53
CA GLY A 80 -1.31 -2.63 12.52
C GLY A 80 -2.40 -1.60 12.20
N GLN A 81 -2.87 -0.83 13.19
CA GLN A 81 -3.81 0.26 12.95
C GLN A 81 -3.16 1.40 12.17
N ARG A 82 -1.91 1.78 12.50
CA ARG A 82 -1.15 2.78 11.73
C ARG A 82 -0.96 2.32 10.28
N GLN A 83 -0.64 1.03 10.05
CA GLN A 83 -0.51 0.50 8.71
C GLN A 83 -1.81 0.60 7.90
N ARG A 84 -2.95 0.28 8.52
CA ARG A 84 -4.27 0.45 7.90
C ARG A 84 -4.56 1.91 7.53
N VAL A 85 -4.15 2.86 8.36
CA VAL A 85 -4.24 4.30 8.07
C VAL A 85 -3.35 4.69 6.87
N CYS A 86 -2.12 4.18 6.77
CA CYS A 86 -1.25 4.42 5.61
C CYS A 86 -1.87 3.89 4.31
N ILE A 87 -2.49 2.70 4.36
CA ILE A 87 -3.22 2.13 3.22
C ILE A 87 -4.44 3.01 2.86
N ALA A 88 -5.23 3.44 3.84
CA ALA A 88 -6.36 4.34 3.62
C ALA A 88 -5.93 5.67 2.96
N ARG A 89 -4.84 6.28 3.45
CA ARG A 89 -4.25 7.48 2.85
C ARG A 89 -3.83 7.26 1.39
N ALA A 90 -3.17 6.15 1.11
CA ALA A 90 -2.73 5.81 -0.25
C ALA A 90 -3.91 5.63 -1.23
N LEU A 91 -5.08 5.19 -0.74
CA LEU A 91 -6.31 4.99 -1.51
C LEU A 91 -7.22 6.22 -1.58
N ALA A 92 -6.85 7.34 -0.95
CA ALA A 92 -7.72 8.52 -0.83
C ALA A 92 -8.15 9.07 -2.19
N LEU A 93 -7.22 9.15 -3.15
CA LEU A 93 -7.45 9.65 -4.52
C LEU A 93 -7.98 8.60 -5.50
N ARG A 94 -8.36 7.41 -5.04
CA ARG A 94 -8.77 6.28 -5.91
C ARG A 94 -7.72 5.98 -7.00
N PRO A 95 -6.48 5.68 -6.61
CA PRO A 95 -5.41 5.44 -7.57
C PRO A 95 -5.72 4.21 -8.43
N SER A 96 -5.19 4.19 -9.66
CA SER A 96 -5.21 3.00 -10.53
C SER A 96 -4.07 2.03 -10.23
N LEU A 97 -3.01 2.51 -9.54
CA LEU A 97 -1.86 1.72 -9.12
C LEU A 97 -1.54 2.01 -7.65
N LEU A 98 -1.46 0.95 -6.84
CA LEU A 98 -0.91 1.00 -5.50
C LEU A 98 0.49 0.38 -5.51
N ILE A 99 1.47 1.10 -4.99
CA ILE A 99 2.82 0.60 -4.74
C ILE A 99 2.92 0.33 -3.24
N ALA A 100 3.12 -0.92 -2.85
CA ALA A 100 3.25 -1.34 -1.47
C ALA A 100 4.68 -1.87 -1.25
N ASP A 101 5.49 -1.07 -0.58
CA ASP A 101 6.90 -1.39 -0.32
C ASP A 101 7.03 -1.96 1.09
N GLU A 102 7.20 -3.29 1.18
CA GLU A 102 7.26 -4.06 2.42
C GLU A 102 6.17 -3.68 3.46
N PRO A 103 4.90 -3.61 3.08
CA PRO A 103 3.85 -2.97 3.90
C PRO A 103 3.53 -3.72 5.20
N THR A 104 4.13 -4.87 5.45
CA THR A 104 3.85 -5.70 6.63
C THR A 104 5.10 -6.15 7.38
N SER A 105 6.30 -5.76 6.94
CA SER A 105 7.57 -6.23 7.52
C SER A 105 7.78 -5.84 9.00
N ALA A 106 7.14 -4.75 9.45
CA ALA A 106 7.22 -4.27 10.84
C ALA A 106 6.09 -4.80 11.75
N LEU A 107 5.26 -5.74 11.27
CA LEU A 107 4.11 -6.27 11.99
C LEU A 107 4.36 -7.72 12.44
N ASP A 108 3.72 -8.11 13.54
CA ASP A 108 3.67 -9.53 13.93
C ASP A 108 2.86 -10.36 12.92
N VAL A 109 3.13 -11.66 12.87
CA VAL A 109 2.59 -12.59 11.85
C VAL A 109 1.05 -12.57 11.80
N SER A 110 0.38 -12.45 12.94
CA SER A 110 -1.08 -12.49 12.99
C SER A 110 -1.72 -11.20 12.43
N VAL A 111 -1.13 -10.06 12.74
CA VAL A 111 -1.54 -8.74 12.21
C VAL A 111 -1.18 -8.62 10.73
N GLN A 112 -0.01 -9.13 10.32
CA GLN A 112 0.39 -9.21 8.92
C GLN A 112 -0.66 -9.91 8.06
N ALA A 113 -1.09 -11.13 8.46
CA ALA A 113 -2.11 -11.87 7.73
C ALA A 113 -3.42 -11.08 7.56
N GLN A 114 -3.87 -10.40 8.63
CA GLN A 114 -5.07 -9.56 8.57
C GLN A 114 -4.93 -8.39 7.60
N VAL A 115 -3.77 -7.69 7.60
CA VAL A 115 -3.52 -6.56 6.71
C VAL A 115 -3.45 -7.02 5.25
N LEU A 116 -2.83 -8.17 4.98
CA LEU A 116 -2.73 -8.73 3.63
C LEU A 116 -4.09 -9.17 3.08
N THR A 117 -4.91 -9.83 3.90
CA THR A 117 -6.29 -10.19 3.52
C THR A 117 -7.11 -8.94 3.21
N MET A 118 -7.06 -7.94 4.08
CA MET A 118 -7.73 -6.66 3.86
C MET A 118 -7.26 -5.98 2.56
N LEU A 119 -5.94 -5.98 2.27
CA LEU A 119 -5.40 -5.39 1.04
C LEU A 119 -5.91 -6.10 -0.21
N SER A 120 -6.02 -7.43 -0.18
CA SER A 120 -6.60 -8.24 -1.26
C SER A 120 -8.07 -7.91 -1.49
N ASP A 121 -8.86 -7.77 -0.42
CA ASP A 121 -10.27 -7.37 -0.50
C ASP A 121 -10.41 -5.95 -1.09
N LEU A 122 -9.62 -5.00 -0.62
CA LEU A 122 -9.59 -3.64 -1.15
C LEU A 122 -9.21 -3.60 -2.64
N GLN A 123 -8.25 -4.44 -3.07
CA GLN A 123 -7.86 -4.55 -4.48
C GLN A 123 -9.04 -5.01 -5.34
N ARG A 124 -9.78 -6.03 -4.89
CA ARG A 124 -10.97 -6.53 -5.59
C ARG A 124 -12.07 -5.48 -5.64
N ASP A 125 -12.34 -4.79 -4.53
CA ASP A 125 -13.47 -3.87 -4.40
C ASP A 125 -13.22 -2.53 -5.10
N PHE A 126 -11.98 -2.03 -5.10
CA PHE A 126 -11.59 -0.75 -5.73
C PHE A 126 -10.96 -0.91 -7.11
N GLY A 127 -10.57 -2.11 -7.53
CA GLY A 127 -10.10 -2.41 -8.88
C GLY A 127 -8.74 -1.82 -9.27
N PHE A 128 -7.86 -1.55 -8.30
CA PHE A 128 -6.51 -1.03 -8.59
C PHE A 128 -5.52 -2.15 -8.90
N ALA A 129 -4.51 -1.85 -9.72
CA ALA A 129 -3.32 -2.70 -9.84
C ALA A 129 -2.42 -2.52 -8.62
N CYS A 130 -1.79 -3.60 -8.13
CA CYS A 130 -0.87 -3.54 -7.00
C CYS A 130 0.53 -3.98 -7.41
N LEU A 131 1.53 -3.12 -7.20
CA LEU A 131 2.94 -3.48 -7.21
C LEU A 131 3.37 -3.72 -5.76
N PHE A 132 3.51 -5.00 -5.40
CA PHE A 132 3.86 -5.41 -4.05
C PHE A 132 5.33 -5.81 -3.98
N VAL A 133 6.10 -5.12 -3.15
CA VAL A 133 7.51 -5.44 -2.88
C VAL A 133 7.61 -6.16 -1.54
N SER A 134 8.25 -7.32 -1.52
CA SER A 134 8.45 -8.10 -0.30
C SER A 134 9.67 -9.02 -0.46
N HIS A 135 10.32 -9.31 0.66
CA HIS A 135 11.30 -10.37 0.79
C HIS A 135 10.68 -11.66 1.37
N ASP A 136 9.42 -11.62 1.79
CA ASP A 136 8.68 -12.79 2.30
C ASP A 136 7.98 -13.53 1.14
N LEU A 137 8.56 -14.65 0.74
CA LEU A 137 8.08 -15.45 -0.40
C LEU A 137 6.71 -16.09 -0.13
N ALA A 138 6.35 -16.37 1.12
CA ALA A 138 5.03 -16.89 1.46
C ALA A 138 3.95 -15.85 1.20
N VAL A 139 4.24 -14.58 1.52
CA VAL A 139 3.36 -13.46 1.21
C VAL A 139 3.22 -13.26 -0.30
N VAL A 140 4.33 -13.33 -1.03
CA VAL A 140 4.32 -13.22 -2.50
C VAL A 140 3.50 -14.35 -3.13
N ASP A 141 3.67 -15.59 -2.65
CA ASP A 141 2.88 -16.74 -3.15
C ASP A 141 1.39 -16.60 -2.86
N MET A 142 1.01 -15.99 -1.76
CA MET A 142 -0.38 -15.77 -1.40
C MET A 142 -1.08 -14.70 -2.27
N LEU A 143 -0.38 -13.60 -2.59
CA LEU A 143 -1.00 -12.41 -3.19
C LEU A 143 -0.73 -12.22 -4.67
N ALA A 144 0.45 -12.64 -5.16
CA ALA A 144 0.91 -12.27 -6.48
C ALA A 144 0.26 -13.09 -7.60
N HIS A 145 -0.09 -12.42 -8.71
CA HIS A 145 -0.44 -13.10 -9.98
C HIS A 145 0.81 -13.30 -10.84
N ARG A 146 1.72 -12.33 -10.80
CA ARG A 146 3.01 -12.33 -11.50
C ARG A 146 4.11 -11.95 -10.53
N VAL A 147 5.31 -12.49 -10.75
CA VAL A 147 6.48 -12.24 -9.92
C VAL A 147 7.60 -11.72 -10.78
N VAL A 148 8.36 -10.78 -10.24
CA VAL A 148 9.62 -10.27 -10.78
C VAL A 148 10.68 -10.44 -9.70
N VAL A 149 11.75 -11.17 -9.99
CA VAL A 149 12.89 -11.37 -9.08
C VAL A 149 13.99 -10.40 -9.45
N LEU A 150 14.44 -9.65 -8.45
CA LEU A 150 15.51 -8.66 -8.60
C LEU A 150 16.77 -9.14 -7.87
N GLN A 151 17.91 -9.03 -8.53
CA GLN A 151 19.24 -9.21 -7.93
C GLN A 151 20.15 -8.08 -8.39
N ASP A 152 20.80 -7.39 -7.46
CA ASP A 152 21.73 -6.28 -7.74
C ASP A 152 21.15 -5.21 -8.70
N GLY A 153 19.86 -4.87 -8.51
CA GLY A 153 19.15 -3.89 -9.32
C GLY A 153 18.75 -4.36 -10.72
N LYS A 154 18.94 -5.65 -11.05
CA LYS A 154 18.58 -6.23 -12.35
C LYS A 154 17.47 -7.26 -12.20
N ILE A 155 16.59 -7.31 -13.19
CA ILE A 155 15.60 -8.38 -13.29
C ILE A 155 16.32 -9.64 -13.75
N VAL A 156 16.33 -10.68 -12.89
CA VAL A 156 16.93 -11.99 -13.21
C VAL A 156 15.88 -12.99 -13.66
N GLU A 157 14.67 -12.94 -13.10
CA GLU A 157 13.57 -13.79 -13.51
C GLU A 157 12.23 -13.06 -13.42
N GLN A 158 11.29 -13.37 -14.32
CA GLN A 158 9.93 -12.85 -14.25
C GLN A 158 8.93 -13.78 -14.93
N GLY A 159 7.71 -13.83 -14.42
CA GLY A 159 6.67 -14.69 -14.99
C GLY A 159 5.41 -14.76 -14.16
N LEU A 160 4.57 -15.75 -14.48
CA LEU A 160 3.45 -16.11 -13.60
C LEU A 160 4.00 -16.62 -12.25
N ARG A 161 3.30 -16.35 -11.17
CA ARG A 161 3.66 -16.81 -9.82
C ARG A 161 4.03 -18.29 -9.79
N THR A 162 3.16 -19.15 -10.36
CA THR A 162 3.38 -20.60 -10.39
C THR A 162 4.65 -21.01 -11.14
N SER A 163 5.01 -20.27 -12.19
CA SER A 163 6.23 -20.56 -12.97
C SER A 163 7.49 -20.17 -12.19
N VAL A 164 7.48 -18.97 -11.56
CA VAL A 164 8.66 -18.44 -10.89
C VAL A 164 8.88 -19.08 -9.52
N LEU A 165 7.80 -19.30 -8.73
CA LEU A 165 7.94 -19.83 -7.36
C LEU A 165 7.97 -21.35 -7.30
N HIS A 166 7.34 -22.09 -8.23
CA HIS A 166 7.29 -23.54 -8.16
C HIS A 166 8.17 -24.23 -9.22
N ASN A 167 8.58 -23.52 -10.27
CA ASN A 167 9.47 -24.03 -11.32
C ASN A 167 10.52 -22.99 -11.73
N PRO A 168 11.34 -22.48 -10.79
CA PRO A 168 12.33 -21.45 -11.05
C PRO A 168 13.39 -21.94 -12.05
N ARG A 169 13.79 -21.06 -12.95
CA ARG A 169 14.83 -21.34 -13.95
C ARG A 169 16.18 -20.79 -13.52
N GLU A 170 16.19 -19.61 -12.90
CA GLU A 170 17.39 -18.91 -12.48
C GLU A 170 17.93 -19.46 -11.16
N GLU A 171 19.25 -19.63 -11.08
CA GLU A 171 19.92 -20.19 -9.90
C GLU A 171 19.74 -19.30 -8.66
N TYR A 172 19.66 -17.98 -8.85
CA TYR A 172 19.37 -17.07 -7.74
C TYR A 172 17.97 -17.28 -7.18
N THR A 173 16.95 -17.44 -8.05
CA THR A 173 15.58 -17.72 -7.64
C THR A 173 15.49 -19.06 -6.89
N LYS A 174 16.16 -20.10 -7.38
CA LYS A 174 16.21 -21.40 -6.69
C LYS A 174 16.79 -21.30 -5.29
N ARG A 175 17.86 -20.50 -5.12
CA ARG A 175 18.48 -20.28 -3.80
C ARG A 175 17.60 -19.48 -2.86
N LEU A 176 16.78 -18.55 -3.37
CA LEU A 176 15.82 -17.80 -2.55
C LEU A 176 14.68 -18.68 -2.03
N LEU A 177 14.34 -19.76 -2.77
CA LEU A 177 13.24 -20.67 -2.46
C LEU A 177 13.68 -21.90 -1.64
N ALA A 178 15.00 -22.15 -1.51
CA ALA A 178 15.56 -23.27 -0.75
C ALA A 178 15.59 -22.99 0.75
#